data_86ff74c3cae8f0c799a8e6ba21d3a6db
#
_entry.id   86ff74c3cae8f0c799a8e6ba21d3a6db
#
_cell.length_a   1.000
_cell.length_b   1.000
_cell.length_c   1.000
_cell.angle_alpha   90.00
_cell.angle_beta   90.00
_cell.angle_gamma   90.00
#
_symmetry.space_group_name_H-M   'P 1'
#
loop_
_entity.id
_entity.type
_entity.pdbx_description
1 polymer ?
#
loop_
_entity_poly.entity_id
_entity_poly.type
_entity_poly.pdbx_seq_one_letter_code
_entity_poly.pdbx_strand_id
1 'polypeptide(L)'
;MQTGGRQGPEIWLRGPVPLPVDNGPHAGTPEAPERPSSIPTRIATTPRRRFSWVATHGGTGATTLASVYGGQDCGRDWPGPEDPPSILLVARTHAAGLAAVSRALEVFRRGEAPAGLDLDAVVLVADAPGRLPRQLAPHVKAIESVIDVYRVPWVPAWRIGDLTGEPPRETEALTRLTGTTRHPR
;
A
#
# COMPACT_ATOMS: atom_id res chain seq x y z
N MET A 1 36.68 24.19 36.91
CA MET A 1 35.31 23.67 36.60
C MET A 1 35.42 22.95 35.29
N GLN A 2 35.37 21.62 35.33
CA GLN A 2 35.54 20.75 34.15
C GLN A 2 34.16 20.37 33.62
N THR A 3 33.92 20.65 32.35
CA THR A 3 32.76 20.18 31.62
C THR A 3 33.08 18.84 30.96
N GLY A 4 32.52 17.78 31.48
CA GLY A 4 32.64 16.43 30.93
C GLY A 4 31.75 16.25 29.66
N GLY A 5 32.39 16.02 28.52
CA GLY A 5 31.73 15.56 27.30
C GLY A 5 31.32 14.10 27.42
N ARG A 6 30.05 13.81 27.16
CA ARG A 6 29.57 12.44 26.98
C ARG A 6 29.87 11.97 25.57
N GLN A 7 30.80 11.03 25.45
CA GLN A 7 30.99 10.24 24.22
C GLN A 7 29.92 9.17 24.15
N GLY A 8 29.13 9.18 23.06
CA GLY A 8 28.25 8.09 22.71
C GLY A 8 29.02 6.94 22.01
N PRO A 9 28.52 5.71 22.01
CA PRO A 9 29.26 4.56 21.47
C PRO A 9 29.30 4.59 19.94
N GLU A 10 30.51 4.76 19.40
CA GLU A 10 30.82 4.63 17.96
C GLU A 10 30.94 3.15 17.56
N ILE A 11 29.81 2.45 17.38
CA ILE A 11 29.82 0.99 17.08
C ILE A 11 29.42 0.66 15.64
N TRP A 12 29.08 1.62 14.78
CA TRP A 12 28.43 1.33 13.50
C TRP A 12 29.22 1.62 12.23
N LEU A 13 30.56 1.75 12.31
CA LEU A 13 31.40 2.03 11.12
C LEU A 13 32.41 0.92 10.81
N ARG A 14 31.95 -0.33 10.66
CA ARG A 14 32.74 -1.36 9.98
C ARG A 14 31.86 -2.09 8.98
N GLY A 15 32.00 -1.69 7.69
CA GLY A 15 31.49 -2.41 6.55
C GLY A 15 32.24 -3.76 6.35
N PRO A 16 31.66 -4.69 5.57
CA PRO A 16 32.22 -6.02 5.37
C PRO A 16 33.56 -5.97 4.65
N VAL A 17 34.54 -6.71 5.18
CA VAL A 17 35.88 -6.91 4.61
C VAL A 17 35.77 -7.95 3.48
N PRO A 18 36.24 -7.69 2.24
CA PRO A 18 36.28 -8.68 1.20
C PRO A 18 37.37 -9.73 1.45
N LEU A 19 37.01 -11.01 1.30
CA LEU A 19 37.96 -12.14 1.31
C LEU A 19 38.70 -12.25 -0.03
N PRO A 20 39.96 -12.68 -0.03
CA PRO A 20 40.74 -12.83 -1.26
C PRO A 20 40.27 -14.02 -2.12
N VAL A 21 40.16 -13.80 -3.40
CA VAL A 21 39.83 -14.82 -4.42
C VAL A 21 41.12 -15.50 -4.83
N ASP A 22 41.20 -16.79 -4.61
CA ASP A 22 42.30 -17.64 -5.08
C ASP A 22 42.03 -18.10 -6.53
N ASN A 23 42.92 -17.73 -7.44
CA ASN A 23 42.90 -18.11 -8.85
C ASN A 23 43.84 -19.31 -9.08
N GLY A 24 43.28 -20.51 -9.23
CA GLY A 24 44.01 -21.68 -9.73
C GLY A 24 43.36 -22.26 -10.98
N PRO A 25 44.11 -22.64 -12.01
CA PRO A 25 43.58 -23.08 -13.29
C PRO A 25 43.35 -24.59 -13.32
N HIS A 26 42.17 -25.03 -13.76
CA HIS A 26 41.99 -26.40 -14.21
C HIS A 26 41.19 -26.44 -15.52
N ALA A 27 41.89 -26.85 -16.56
CA ALA A 27 41.36 -27.34 -17.80
C ALA A 27 40.68 -28.70 -17.62
N GLY A 28 39.59 -28.95 -18.35
CA GLY A 28 39.01 -30.29 -18.46
C GLY A 28 37.54 -30.24 -18.88
N THR A 29 37.29 -30.25 -20.19
CA THR A 29 36.02 -30.64 -20.76
C THR A 29 35.76 -32.13 -20.53
N PRO A 30 34.57 -32.52 -20.11
CA PRO A 30 33.80 -33.45 -20.94
C PRO A 30 32.32 -33.04 -21.11
N GLU A 31 31.93 -33.23 -22.33
CA GLU A 31 30.59 -33.32 -22.89
C GLU A 31 29.58 -33.98 -21.94
N ALA A 32 28.51 -33.30 -21.62
CA ALA A 32 27.38 -33.84 -20.89
C ALA A 32 26.11 -33.82 -21.75
N PRO A 33 25.27 -34.87 -21.65
CA PRO A 33 24.16 -35.12 -22.56
C PRO A 33 23.02 -34.08 -22.39
N GLU A 34 22.44 -33.76 -23.54
CA GLU A 34 21.26 -32.90 -23.67
C GLU A 34 20.11 -33.38 -22.78
N ARG A 35 19.71 -32.55 -21.83
CA ARG A 35 18.45 -32.74 -21.09
C ARG A 35 17.34 -32.11 -21.90
N PRO A 36 16.17 -32.78 -22.00
CA PRO A 36 15.03 -32.20 -22.71
C PRO A 36 14.59 -30.92 -22.04
N SER A 37 14.47 -29.90 -22.86
CA SER A 37 13.93 -28.58 -22.47
C SER A 37 12.53 -28.76 -21.86
N SER A 38 12.46 -28.71 -20.56
CA SER A 38 11.19 -28.50 -19.86
C SER A 38 10.72 -27.09 -20.20
N ILE A 39 9.69 -27.01 -21.01
CA ILE A 39 8.93 -25.80 -21.30
C ILE A 39 8.44 -25.28 -19.94
N PRO A 40 8.84 -24.10 -19.46
CA PRO A 40 8.25 -23.56 -18.26
C PRO A 40 6.78 -23.28 -18.59
N THR A 41 5.88 -24.06 -18.01
CA THR A 41 4.46 -23.74 -17.97
C THR A 41 4.35 -22.38 -17.33
N ARG A 42 4.26 -21.34 -18.15
CA ARG A 42 4.00 -19.98 -17.73
C ARG A 42 2.59 -20.00 -17.16
N ILE A 43 2.47 -20.18 -15.83
CA ILE A 43 1.25 -19.90 -15.10
C ILE A 43 0.96 -18.44 -15.43
N ALA A 44 -0.10 -18.20 -16.19
CA ALA A 44 -0.58 -16.87 -16.51
C ALA A 44 -1.05 -16.25 -15.19
N THR A 45 -0.12 -15.65 -14.46
CA THR A 45 -0.43 -14.80 -13.32
C THR A 45 -1.12 -13.58 -13.92
N THR A 46 -2.41 -13.47 -13.75
CA THR A 46 -3.17 -12.23 -14.06
C THR A 46 -2.37 -11.07 -13.48
N PRO A 47 -1.98 -10.08 -14.29
CA PRO A 47 -1.15 -8.99 -13.79
C PRO A 47 -1.90 -8.31 -12.63
N ARG A 48 -1.35 -8.37 -11.43
CA ARG A 48 -1.88 -7.65 -10.29
C ARG A 48 -1.98 -6.19 -10.68
N ARG A 49 -3.17 -5.61 -10.54
CA ARG A 49 -3.37 -4.17 -10.75
C ARG A 49 -2.39 -3.41 -9.87
N ARG A 50 -1.61 -2.51 -10.49
CA ARG A 50 -0.70 -1.62 -9.76
C ARG A 50 -1.46 -0.35 -9.42
N PHE A 51 -1.46 0.05 -8.16
CA PHE A 51 -2.14 1.25 -7.67
C PHE A 51 -1.44 1.80 -6.43
N SER A 52 -1.72 3.05 -6.12
CA SER A 52 -1.15 3.80 -5.00
C SER A 52 -2.24 4.18 -3.99
N TRP A 53 -1.94 3.96 -2.71
CA TRP A 53 -2.75 4.46 -1.61
C TRP A 53 -2.32 5.88 -1.26
N VAL A 54 -3.24 6.82 -1.25
CA VAL A 54 -3.00 8.20 -0.87
C VAL A 54 -3.89 8.58 0.31
N ALA A 55 -3.28 8.89 1.45
CA ALA A 55 -3.97 9.27 2.66
C ALA A 55 -4.38 10.75 2.59
N THR A 56 -5.68 11.06 2.70
CA THR A 56 -6.16 12.44 2.68
C THR A 56 -5.85 13.21 3.96
N HIS A 57 -5.50 12.51 5.04
CA HIS A 57 -5.09 13.07 6.33
C HIS A 57 -4.27 12.05 7.14
N GLY A 58 -3.66 12.46 8.25
CA GLY A 58 -2.94 11.55 9.14
C GLY A 58 -3.87 10.51 9.78
N GLY A 59 -3.39 9.28 9.95
CA GLY A 59 -4.11 8.20 10.63
C GLY A 59 -5.27 7.58 9.84
N THR A 60 -5.34 7.75 8.53
CA THR A 60 -6.36 7.13 7.66
C THR A 60 -6.34 5.61 7.69
N GLY A 61 -5.17 5.01 7.89
CA GLY A 61 -4.94 3.57 7.78
C GLY A 61 -4.41 3.13 6.41
N ALA A 62 -3.90 4.05 5.58
CA ALA A 62 -3.33 3.73 4.26
C ALA A 62 -2.24 2.66 4.36
N THR A 63 -1.29 2.79 5.28
CA THR A 63 -0.24 1.78 5.53
C THR A 63 -0.82 0.40 5.90
N THR A 64 -1.87 0.37 6.72
CA THR A 64 -2.57 -0.89 7.05
C THR A 64 -3.21 -1.50 5.80
N LEU A 65 -3.88 -0.67 4.98
CA LEU A 65 -4.51 -1.14 3.74
C LEU A 65 -3.46 -1.63 2.74
N ALA A 66 -2.34 -0.94 2.59
CA ALA A 66 -1.23 -1.39 1.75
C ALA A 66 -0.67 -2.74 2.19
N SER A 67 -0.55 -2.96 3.52
CA SER A 67 -0.10 -4.24 4.07
C SER A 67 -1.11 -5.38 3.83
N VAL A 68 -2.42 -5.08 3.87
CA VAL A 68 -3.49 -6.09 3.74
C VAL A 68 -3.85 -6.36 2.28
N TYR A 69 -3.94 -5.32 1.45
CA TYR A 69 -4.44 -5.41 0.07
C TYR A 69 -3.32 -5.24 -0.98
N GLY A 70 -2.08 -5.00 -0.56
CA GLY A 70 -0.99 -4.66 -1.46
C GLY A 70 -1.12 -3.23 -2.01
N GLY A 71 -0.38 -2.92 -3.06
CA GLY A 71 -0.28 -1.57 -3.61
C GLY A 71 0.84 -0.76 -2.96
N GLN A 72 1.09 0.43 -3.50
CA GLN A 72 2.10 1.36 -3.01
C GLN A 72 1.50 2.29 -1.96
N ASP A 73 2.12 2.40 -0.79
CA ASP A 73 1.75 3.43 0.21
C ASP A 73 2.52 4.72 -0.07
N CYS A 74 1.83 5.74 -0.53
CA CYS A 74 2.38 7.06 -0.77
C CYS A 74 2.20 8.03 0.41
N GLY A 75 1.70 7.53 1.53
CA GLY A 75 1.41 8.37 2.69
C GLY A 75 0.41 9.46 2.36
N ARG A 76 0.78 10.72 2.54
CA ARG A 76 -0.05 11.90 2.25
C ARG A 76 0.36 12.62 0.96
N ASP A 77 1.38 12.12 0.29
CA ASP A 77 1.90 12.72 -0.93
C ASP A 77 1.25 12.09 -2.17
N TRP A 78 1.24 12.82 -3.26
CA TRP A 78 0.85 12.27 -4.53
C TRP A 78 1.91 11.27 -5.02
N PRO A 79 1.51 10.21 -5.75
CA PRO A 79 2.45 9.28 -6.36
C PRO A 79 3.52 9.99 -7.18
N GLY A 80 4.76 9.57 -7.01
CA GLY A 80 5.88 10.02 -7.82
C GLY A 80 5.92 9.33 -9.20
N PRO A 81 6.90 9.68 -10.05
CA PRO A 81 7.01 9.14 -11.42
C PRO A 81 7.17 7.61 -11.49
N GLU A 82 7.75 7.00 -10.45
CA GLU A 82 7.98 5.56 -10.38
C GLU A 82 6.82 4.80 -9.72
N ASP A 83 5.92 5.53 -9.03
CA ASP A 83 4.77 4.95 -8.37
C ASP A 83 3.62 4.68 -9.36
N PRO A 84 2.73 3.74 -9.06
CA PRO A 84 1.54 3.52 -9.88
C PRO A 84 0.66 4.77 -9.95
N PRO A 85 0.27 5.22 -11.15
CA PRO A 85 -0.53 6.43 -11.32
C PRO A 85 -2.01 6.29 -10.91
N SER A 86 -2.49 5.06 -10.80
CA SER A 86 -3.85 4.72 -10.37
C SER A 86 -3.97 4.92 -8.87
N ILE A 87 -4.88 5.77 -8.40
CA ILE A 87 -4.97 6.23 -7.02
C ILE A 87 -6.23 5.73 -6.32
N LEU A 88 -6.03 5.24 -5.09
CA LEU A 88 -7.08 5.01 -4.12
C LEU A 88 -6.91 6.01 -2.96
N LEU A 89 -7.80 7.00 -2.87
CA LEU A 89 -7.80 7.95 -1.74
C LEU A 89 -8.33 7.28 -0.48
N VAL A 90 -7.66 7.49 0.64
CA VAL A 90 -8.05 6.89 1.93
C VAL A 90 -8.41 7.95 2.95
N ALA A 91 -9.53 7.78 3.62
CA ALA A 91 -9.97 8.65 4.72
C ALA A 91 -10.70 7.88 5.82
N ARG A 92 -10.74 8.46 7.03
CA ARG A 92 -11.63 8.03 8.11
C ARG A 92 -13.02 8.65 7.96
N THR A 93 -14.04 7.94 8.47
CA THR A 93 -15.45 8.38 8.41
C THR A 93 -15.82 9.38 9.50
N HIS A 94 -14.90 10.25 9.91
CA HIS A 94 -15.22 11.41 10.75
C HIS A 94 -15.34 12.69 9.90
N ALA A 95 -15.92 13.75 10.44
CA ALA A 95 -16.23 14.99 9.71
C ALA A 95 -15.00 15.58 8.97
N ALA A 96 -13.86 15.68 9.68
CA ALA A 96 -12.63 16.23 9.07
C ALA A 96 -12.07 15.33 7.97
N GLY A 97 -12.19 13.98 8.13
CA GLY A 97 -11.77 13.01 7.11
C GLY A 97 -12.59 13.13 5.84
N LEU A 98 -13.91 13.17 5.95
CA LEU A 98 -14.82 13.37 4.80
C LEU A 98 -14.59 14.71 4.10
N ALA A 99 -14.37 15.78 4.88
CA ALA A 99 -14.00 17.08 4.32
C ALA A 99 -12.65 17.05 3.59
N ALA A 100 -11.68 16.25 4.06
CA ALA A 100 -10.40 16.07 3.40
C ALA A 100 -10.54 15.35 2.04
N VAL A 101 -11.40 14.33 1.97
CA VAL A 101 -11.77 13.68 0.69
C VAL A 101 -12.37 14.70 -0.27
N SER A 102 -13.36 15.48 0.18
CA SER A 102 -14.01 16.48 -0.68
C SER A 102 -13.01 17.48 -1.26
N ARG A 103 -12.01 17.91 -0.47
CA ARG A 103 -10.93 18.79 -0.95
C ARG A 103 -10.04 18.09 -1.98
N ALA A 104 -9.67 16.82 -1.75
CA ALA A 104 -8.88 16.06 -2.70
C ALA A 104 -9.61 15.84 -4.04
N LEU A 105 -10.91 15.51 -3.98
CA LEU A 105 -11.76 15.40 -5.19
C LEU A 105 -11.83 16.71 -5.96
N GLU A 106 -11.90 17.85 -5.24
CA GLU A 106 -11.92 19.17 -5.88
C GLU A 106 -10.61 19.51 -6.59
N VAL A 107 -9.43 19.07 -6.05
CA VAL A 107 -8.14 19.19 -6.71
C VAL A 107 -8.15 18.46 -8.06
N PHE A 108 -8.67 17.23 -8.10
CA PHE A 108 -8.82 16.47 -9.35
C PHE A 108 -9.79 17.15 -10.32
N ARG A 109 -10.95 17.59 -9.83
CA ARG A 109 -11.97 18.25 -10.65
C ARG A 109 -11.45 19.53 -11.32
N ARG A 110 -10.56 20.26 -10.64
CA ARG A 110 -9.93 21.49 -11.18
C ARG A 110 -8.73 21.22 -12.09
N GLY A 111 -8.30 19.97 -12.22
CA GLY A 111 -7.08 19.64 -12.95
C GLY A 111 -5.80 20.12 -12.25
N GLU A 112 -5.86 20.34 -10.94
CA GLU A 112 -4.72 20.78 -10.10
C GLU A 112 -3.90 19.59 -9.57
N ALA A 113 -4.36 18.37 -9.79
CA ALA A 113 -3.60 17.16 -9.47
C ALA A 113 -2.38 17.01 -10.42
N PRO A 114 -1.29 16.37 -9.99
CA PRO A 114 -0.16 16.08 -10.87
C PRO A 114 -0.62 15.36 -12.14
N ALA A 115 -0.04 15.74 -13.28
CA ALA A 115 -0.40 15.17 -14.57
C ALA A 115 -0.14 13.64 -14.63
N GLY A 116 -1.03 12.92 -15.28
CA GLY A 116 -0.91 11.47 -15.47
C GLY A 116 -1.43 10.63 -14.31
N LEU A 117 -1.95 11.24 -13.24
CA LEU A 117 -2.61 10.51 -12.16
C LEU A 117 -4.06 10.22 -12.51
N ASP A 118 -4.51 9.01 -12.18
CA ASP A 118 -5.87 8.53 -12.39
C ASP A 118 -6.53 8.17 -11.05
N LEU A 119 -7.60 8.88 -10.72
CA LEU A 119 -8.32 8.67 -9.47
C LEU A 119 -9.40 7.61 -9.65
N ASP A 120 -9.14 6.41 -9.15
CA ASP A 120 -10.04 5.27 -9.32
C ASP A 120 -11.20 5.23 -8.32
N ALA A 121 -10.89 5.46 -7.06
CA ALA A 121 -11.89 5.32 -6.00
C ALA A 121 -11.47 6.02 -4.71
N VAL A 122 -12.44 6.11 -3.80
CA VAL A 122 -12.24 6.51 -2.40
C VAL A 122 -12.47 5.31 -1.49
N VAL A 123 -11.59 5.11 -0.52
CA VAL A 123 -11.71 4.08 0.52
C VAL A 123 -11.99 4.75 1.86
N LEU A 124 -13.19 4.56 2.37
CA LEU A 124 -13.64 5.10 3.65
C LEU A 124 -13.48 4.06 4.75
N VAL A 125 -12.55 4.30 5.65
CA VAL A 125 -12.26 3.43 6.79
C VAL A 125 -13.07 3.90 8.02
N ALA A 126 -13.81 3.01 8.64
CA ALA A 126 -14.60 3.33 9.83
C ALA A 126 -13.71 3.94 10.93
N ASP A 127 -14.12 5.08 11.46
CA ASP A 127 -13.40 5.79 12.53
C ASP A 127 -13.65 5.18 13.91
N ALA A 128 -14.80 4.55 14.09
CA ALA A 128 -15.24 3.89 15.31
C ALA A 128 -16.06 2.64 15.01
N PRO A 129 -16.22 1.73 15.98
CA PRO A 129 -17.14 0.60 15.85
C PRO A 129 -18.59 1.09 15.71
N GLY A 130 -19.42 0.27 15.04
CA GLY A 130 -20.84 0.56 14.88
C GLY A 130 -21.17 1.30 13.60
N ARG A 131 -22.32 1.98 13.60
CA ARG A 131 -22.87 2.64 12.42
C ARG A 131 -22.34 4.07 12.26
N LEU A 132 -22.23 4.49 11.00
CA LEU A 132 -21.93 5.89 10.67
C LEU A 132 -22.97 6.82 11.30
N PRO A 133 -22.57 7.90 12.01
CA PRO A 133 -23.48 8.92 12.51
C PRO A 133 -24.35 9.50 11.40
N ARG A 134 -25.65 9.66 11.65
CA ARG A 134 -26.62 10.14 10.65
C ARG A 134 -26.22 11.48 10.04
N GLN A 135 -25.58 12.34 10.82
CA GLN A 135 -25.13 13.67 10.40
C GLN A 135 -24.02 13.60 9.32
N LEU A 136 -23.26 12.49 9.25
CA LEU A 136 -22.19 12.30 8.28
C LEU A 136 -22.67 11.60 6.98
N ALA A 137 -23.84 10.98 7.02
CA ALA A 137 -24.38 10.27 5.86
C ALA A 137 -24.55 11.15 4.60
N PRO A 138 -25.00 12.41 4.68
CA PRO A 138 -25.06 13.29 3.50
C PRO A 138 -23.70 13.54 2.85
N HIS A 139 -22.62 13.69 3.65
CA HIS A 139 -21.26 13.89 3.11
C HIS A 139 -20.77 12.64 2.38
N VAL A 140 -21.03 11.47 2.92
CA VAL A 140 -20.67 10.21 2.25
C VAL A 140 -21.45 10.07 0.95
N LYS A 141 -22.76 10.34 0.94
CA LYS A 141 -23.57 10.32 -0.28
C LYS A 141 -23.07 11.29 -1.35
N ALA A 142 -22.63 12.49 -0.93
CA ALA A 142 -22.06 13.46 -1.86
C ALA A 142 -20.77 12.94 -2.52
N ILE A 143 -19.91 12.22 -1.77
CA ILE A 143 -18.73 11.57 -2.32
C ILE A 143 -19.14 10.43 -3.28
N GLU A 144 -20.07 9.55 -2.85
CA GLU A 144 -20.59 8.44 -3.65
C GLU A 144 -21.26 8.88 -4.96
N SER A 145 -21.74 10.12 -5.04
CA SER A 145 -22.36 10.65 -6.27
C SER A 145 -21.37 11.04 -7.36
N VAL A 146 -20.08 11.11 -7.04
CA VAL A 146 -19.05 11.58 -7.99
C VAL A 146 -17.95 10.54 -8.26
N ILE A 147 -17.81 9.53 -7.38
CA ILE A 147 -16.78 8.51 -7.51
C ILE A 147 -17.18 7.22 -6.76
N ASP A 148 -16.61 6.10 -7.18
CA ASP A 148 -16.78 4.83 -6.48
C ASP A 148 -16.21 4.89 -5.06
N VAL A 149 -16.98 4.38 -4.09
CA VAL A 149 -16.60 4.37 -2.69
C VAL A 149 -16.58 2.96 -2.14
N TYR A 150 -15.45 2.55 -1.61
CA TYR A 150 -15.28 1.30 -0.88
C TYR A 150 -15.24 1.57 0.62
N ARG A 151 -15.97 0.75 1.38
CA ARG A 151 -16.04 0.91 2.83
C ARG A 151 -15.29 -0.21 3.53
N VAL A 152 -14.45 0.19 4.46
CA VAL A 152 -13.71 -0.72 5.34
C VAL A 152 -14.28 -0.59 6.75
N PRO A 153 -14.81 -1.66 7.34
CA PRO A 153 -15.38 -1.63 8.68
C PRO A 153 -14.31 -1.38 9.74
N TRP A 154 -14.74 -1.15 10.96
CA TRP A 154 -13.85 -1.14 12.11
C TRP A 154 -13.34 -2.56 12.37
N VAL A 155 -12.03 -2.75 12.29
CA VAL A 155 -11.36 -4.04 12.55
C VAL A 155 -10.51 -3.90 13.81
N PRO A 156 -10.92 -4.48 14.95
CA PRO A 156 -10.19 -4.37 16.22
C PRO A 156 -8.76 -4.88 16.13
N ALA A 157 -8.54 -6.01 15.46
CA ALA A 157 -7.21 -6.61 15.28
C ALA A 157 -6.20 -5.65 14.63
N TRP A 158 -6.62 -4.92 13.60
CA TRP A 158 -5.74 -3.95 12.93
C TRP A 158 -5.30 -2.80 13.84
N ARG A 159 -6.09 -2.49 14.88
CA ARG A 159 -5.76 -1.42 15.85
C ARG A 159 -4.62 -1.81 16.79
N ILE A 160 -4.41 -3.08 16.98
CA ILE A 160 -3.31 -3.63 17.78
C ILE A 160 -2.16 -4.16 16.90
N GLY A 161 -2.20 -3.90 15.58
CA GLY A 161 -1.17 -4.31 14.65
C GLY A 161 -1.26 -5.77 14.16
N ASP A 162 -2.32 -6.48 14.52
CA ASP A 162 -2.55 -7.84 14.02
C ASP A 162 -3.22 -7.79 12.63
N LEU A 163 -2.43 -8.05 11.60
CA LEU A 163 -2.84 -8.08 10.20
C LEU A 163 -2.84 -9.52 9.62
N THR A 164 -2.71 -10.53 10.47
CA THR A 164 -2.55 -11.93 10.03
C THR A 164 -3.86 -12.59 9.59
N GLY A 165 -5.01 -12.00 9.97
CA GLY A 165 -6.33 -12.50 9.63
C GLY A 165 -6.75 -12.21 8.19
N GLU A 166 -7.77 -12.92 7.71
CA GLU A 166 -8.41 -12.60 6.43
C GLU A 166 -9.08 -11.22 6.49
N PRO A 167 -9.06 -10.46 5.37
CA PRO A 167 -9.81 -9.21 5.26
C PRO A 167 -11.31 -9.42 5.54
N PRO A 168 -11.98 -8.46 6.16
CA PRO A 168 -13.42 -8.54 6.42
C PRO A 168 -14.23 -8.85 5.15
N ARG A 169 -15.29 -9.63 5.27
CA ARG A 169 -16.16 -9.98 4.11
C ARG A 169 -16.76 -8.74 3.46
N GLU A 170 -17.05 -7.73 4.23
CA GLU A 170 -17.58 -6.43 3.77
C GLU A 170 -16.63 -5.72 2.80
N THR A 171 -15.34 -6.10 2.78
CA THR A 171 -14.34 -5.52 1.88
C THR A 171 -14.08 -6.39 0.63
N GLU A 172 -14.93 -7.35 0.32
CA GLU A 172 -14.75 -8.24 -0.84
C GLU A 172 -14.68 -7.47 -2.17
N ALA A 173 -15.46 -6.40 -2.32
CA ALA A 173 -15.40 -5.54 -3.49
C ALA A 173 -14.02 -4.84 -3.61
N LEU A 174 -13.46 -4.39 -2.49
CA LEU A 174 -12.11 -3.81 -2.43
C LEU A 174 -11.04 -4.87 -2.75
N THR A 175 -11.19 -6.09 -2.21
CA THR A 175 -10.32 -7.23 -2.52
C THR A 175 -10.29 -7.53 -4.02
N ARG A 176 -11.45 -7.48 -4.67
CA ARG A 176 -11.56 -7.65 -6.14
C ARG A 176 -10.90 -6.50 -6.89
N LEU A 177 -11.12 -5.26 -6.49
CA LEU A 177 -10.51 -4.08 -7.09
C LEU A 177 -8.98 -4.14 -7.05
N THR A 178 -8.42 -4.52 -5.90
CA THR A 178 -6.97 -4.58 -5.66
C THR A 178 -6.32 -5.84 -6.25
N GLY A 179 -7.10 -6.82 -6.68
CA GLY A 179 -6.59 -8.10 -7.18
C GLY A 179 -5.93 -8.95 -6.09
N THR A 180 -6.26 -8.69 -4.82
CA THR A 180 -5.76 -9.47 -3.70
C THR A 180 -6.52 -10.79 -3.67
N THR A 181 -5.83 -11.91 -3.90
CA THR A 181 -6.44 -13.24 -3.79
C THR A 181 -6.58 -13.62 -2.33
N ARG A 182 -7.79 -13.99 -1.89
CA ARG A 182 -7.95 -14.73 -0.64
C ARG A 182 -7.23 -16.06 -0.79
N HIS A 183 -6.32 -16.38 0.11
CA HIS A 183 -5.81 -17.74 0.22
C HIS A 183 -6.95 -18.58 0.84
N PRO A 184 -7.50 -19.56 0.12
CA PRO A 184 -8.36 -20.54 0.77
C PRO A 184 -7.54 -21.29 1.81
N ARG A 185 -8.07 -21.40 3.03
CA ARG A 185 -7.53 -22.30 4.06
C ARG A 185 -7.75 -23.74 3.68
#